data_e0bd5eba0c8fd56cd183e92e52b4aed7
#
_entry.id   e0bd5eba0c8fd56cd183e92e52b4aed7
#
_cell.length_a   1.000
_cell.length_b   1.000
_cell.length_c   1.000
_cell.angle_alpha   90.00
_cell.angle_beta   90.00
_cell.angle_gamma   90.00
#
_symmetry.space_group_name_H-M   'P 1'
#
loop_
_entity.id
_entity.type
_entity.pdbx_description
1 polymer ?
#
loop_
_entity_poly.entity_id
_entity_poly.type
_entity_poly.pdbx_seq_one_letter_code
_entity_poly.pdbx_strand_id
1 'polypeptide(L)'
;MKTFSVIVLPLVVVLAGCRGDQIDVSSLKPAATKTVGKLTVVLLNKTGELTQGQNEFVVEFNDAQGQPVDVGDVQIGSNMSMPGMAPMSGDSGVTQTKQIGIYKVTSNFAMSGAWHFTLSWDGPAGQGHTTFNSNVR
;
A
#
# COMPACT_ATOMS: atom_id res chain seq x y z
N MET A 1 38.19 52.32 -28.39
CA MET A 1 37.57 50.99 -28.58
C MET A 1 36.99 50.58 -27.24
N LYS A 2 35.65 50.62 -27.10
CA LYS A 2 34.95 50.26 -25.87
C LYS A 2 34.53 48.78 -25.98
N THR A 3 35.16 47.91 -25.21
CA THR A 3 34.79 46.51 -25.07
C THR A 3 33.59 46.38 -24.15
N PHE A 4 32.44 46.05 -24.73
CA PHE A 4 31.25 45.65 -23.96
C PHE A 4 31.38 44.21 -23.48
N SER A 5 31.57 44.06 -22.16
CA SER A 5 31.55 42.73 -21.53
C SER A 5 30.10 42.37 -21.25
N VAL A 6 29.57 41.36 -21.99
CA VAL A 6 28.25 40.85 -21.78
C VAL A 6 28.35 39.80 -20.68
N ILE A 7 27.82 40.15 -19.50
CA ILE A 7 27.67 39.19 -18.40
C ILE A 7 26.41 38.34 -18.67
N VAL A 8 26.61 37.11 -19.10
CA VAL A 8 25.53 36.12 -19.19
C VAL A 8 25.30 35.51 -17.80
N LEU A 9 24.19 35.90 -17.18
CA LEU A 9 23.76 35.38 -15.90
C LEU A 9 23.07 34.02 -16.18
N PRO A 10 23.52 32.88 -15.63
CA PRO A 10 22.79 31.62 -15.80
C PRO A 10 21.53 31.67 -14.95
N LEU A 11 20.38 31.62 -15.61
CA LEU A 11 19.07 31.46 -15.00
C LEU A 11 19.00 30.02 -14.46
N VAL A 12 19.24 29.85 -13.17
CA VAL A 12 19.01 28.57 -12.49
C VAL A 12 17.51 28.39 -12.31
N VAL A 13 16.89 27.62 -13.21
CA VAL A 13 15.52 27.16 -13.05
C VAL A 13 15.51 26.09 -11.99
N VAL A 14 15.17 26.45 -10.76
CA VAL A 14 14.86 25.50 -9.70
C VAL A 14 13.51 24.89 -10.03
N LEU A 15 13.52 23.71 -10.65
CA LEU A 15 12.33 22.87 -10.75
C LEU A 15 11.99 22.39 -9.34
N ALA A 16 11.12 23.12 -8.66
CA ALA A 16 10.45 22.64 -7.47
C ALA A 16 9.54 21.48 -7.90
N GLY A 17 10.09 20.27 -7.93
CA GLY A 17 9.33 19.07 -8.13
C GLY A 17 8.31 18.94 -7.00
N CYS A 18 7.02 19.02 -7.32
CA CYS A 18 5.96 18.66 -6.42
C CYS A 18 6.16 17.20 -6.02
N ARG A 19 6.73 16.95 -4.85
CA ARG A 19 6.72 15.65 -4.17
C ARG A 19 5.32 15.46 -3.60
N GLY A 20 4.32 15.27 -4.48
CA GLY A 20 2.98 14.89 -4.11
C GLY A 20 2.92 13.40 -3.86
N ASP A 21 2.54 12.99 -2.65
CA ASP A 21 2.05 11.66 -2.26
C ASP A 21 2.88 10.42 -2.67
N GLN A 22 4.21 10.51 -2.61
CA GLN A 22 5.05 9.31 -2.66
C GLN A 22 5.11 8.66 -1.27
N ILE A 23 4.62 7.42 -1.19
CA ILE A 23 4.76 6.60 0.01
C ILE A 23 6.18 6.04 0.04
N ASP A 24 6.93 6.35 1.07
CA ASP A 24 8.23 5.76 1.30
C ASP A 24 8.06 4.39 1.98
N VAL A 25 7.94 3.35 1.15
CA VAL A 25 7.78 1.97 1.63
C VAL A 25 9.00 1.44 2.38
N SER A 26 10.19 2.04 2.16
CA SER A 26 11.42 1.60 2.82
C SER A 26 11.42 1.91 4.32
N SER A 27 10.63 2.89 4.75
CA SER A 27 10.44 3.25 6.16
C SER A 27 9.39 2.40 6.88
N LEU A 28 8.64 1.58 6.13
CA LEU A 28 7.57 0.74 6.65
C LEU A 28 8.08 -0.67 6.98
N LYS A 29 7.37 -1.32 7.89
CA LYS A 29 7.65 -2.70 8.32
C LYS A 29 6.58 -3.65 7.79
N PRO A 30 6.95 -4.86 7.32
CA PRO A 30 5.97 -5.84 6.90
C PRO A 30 5.16 -6.37 8.09
N ALA A 31 3.84 -6.24 7.98
CA ALA A 31 2.88 -6.84 8.90
C ALA A 31 2.48 -8.25 8.44
N ALA A 32 2.42 -8.47 7.13
CA ALA A 32 2.15 -9.77 6.53
C ALA A 32 2.72 -9.83 5.11
N THR A 33 3.10 -11.01 4.67
CA THR A 33 3.61 -11.27 3.31
C THR A 33 3.03 -12.57 2.79
N LYS A 34 2.60 -12.58 1.53
CA LYS A 34 2.09 -13.79 0.88
C LYS A 34 2.44 -13.81 -0.61
N THR A 35 2.84 -14.98 -1.10
CA THR A 35 3.09 -15.21 -2.51
C THR A 35 1.90 -15.91 -3.13
N VAL A 36 1.42 -15.39 -4.25
CA VAL A 36 0.32 -15.94 -5.04
C VAL A 36 0.78 -16.07 -6.49
N GLY A 37 1.08 -17.30 -6.91
CA GLY A 37 1.67 -17.54 -8.22
C GLY A 37 3.03 -16.85 -8.36
N LYS A 38 3.12 -15.89 -9.27
CA LYS A 38 4.34 -15.08 -9.51
C LYS A 38 4.33 -13.74 -8.79
N LEU A 39 3.24 -13.42 -8.07
CA LEU A 39 3.09 -12.18 -7.33
C LEU A 39 3.42 -12.38 -5.85
N THR A 40 4.11 -11.43 -5.28
CA THR A 40 4.28 -11.29 -3.83
C THR A 40 3.49 -10.09 -3.36
N VAL A 41 2.60 -10.31 -2.40
CA VAL A 41 1.76 -9.28 -1.80
C VAL A 41 2.26 -9.03 -0.38
N VAL A 42 2.57 -7.79 -0.06
CA VAL A 42 3.12 -7.39 1.23
C VAL A 42 2.22 -6.32 1.84
N LEU A 43 1.80 -6.53 3.08
CA LEU A 43 1.15 -5.51 3.90
C LEU A 43 2.22 -4.82 4.75
N LEU A 44 2.28 -3.51 4.66
CA LEU A 44 3.31 -2.69 5.30
C LEU A 44 2.67 -1.59 6.14
N ASN A 45 3.16 -1.36 7.34
CA ASN A 45 2.83 -0.19 8.12
C ASN A 45 4.03 0.29 8.96
N LYS A 46 3.87 1.33 9.75
CA LYS A 46 4.96 1.91 10.54
C LYS A 46 5.49 0.98 11.64
N THR A 47 4.64 0.13 12.18
CA THR A 47 4.95 -0.72 13.35
C THR A 47 5.20 -2.18 12.99
N GLY A 48 4.66 -2.66 11.87
CA GLY A 48 4.59 -4.08 11.51
C GLY A 48 3.46 -4.82 12.23
N GLU A 49 2.56 -4.10 12.90
CA GLU A 49 1.44 -4.66 13.67
C GLU A 49 0.15 -3.91 13.39
N LEU A 50 -0.98 -4.60 13.51
CA LEU A 50 -2.32 -4.02 13.44
C LEU A 50 -2.89 -3.92 14.86
N THR A 51 -3.61 -2.83 15.12
CA THR A 51 -4.17 -2.53 16.44
C THR A 51 -5.68 -2.30 16.37
N GLN A 52 -6.37 -2.48 17.50
CA GLN A 52 -7.78 -2.12 17.60
C GLN A 52 -8.00 -0.65 17.25
N GLY A 53 -9.10 -0.34 16.57
CA GLY A 53 -9.43 0.99 16.08
C GLY A 53 -8.95 1.21 14.65
N GLN A 54 -8.69 2.46 14.32
CA GLN A 54 -8.32 2.85 12.95
C GLN A 54 -6.86 2.54 12.66
N ASN A 55 -6.65 1.86 11.54
CA ASN A 55 -5.33 1.53 11.01
C ASN A 55 -5.15 2.07 9.61
N GLU A 56 -3.93 2.44 9.29
CA GLU A 56 -3.48 2.81 7.96
C GLU A 56 -2.29 1.94 7.60
N PHE A 57 -2.37 1.26 6.47
CA PHE A 57 -1.30 0.43 5.96
C PHE A 57 -1.23 0.48 4.43
N VAL A 58 -0.16 -0.03 3.91
CA VAL A 58 0.14 -0.07 2.47
C VAL A 58 0.14 -1.50 2.02
N VAL A 59 -0.45 -1.77 0.87
CA VAL A 59 -0.33 -3.05 0.17
C VAL A 59 0.57 -2.82 -1.03
N GLU A 60 1.63 -3.62 -1.10
CA GLU A 60 2.58 -3.63 -2.19
C GLU A 60 2.49 -4.94 -2.97
N PHE A 61 2.43 -4.83 -4.31
CA PHE A 61 2.45 -5.97 -5.22
C PHE A 61 3.75 -5.98 -5.99
N ASN A 62 4.50 -7.06 -5.86
CA ASN A 62 5.77 -7.25 -6.54
C ASN A 62 5.75 -8.54 -7.38
N ASP A 63 6.54 -8.54 -8.45
CA ASP A 63 6.81 -9.76 -9.23
C ASP A 63 7.86 -10.66 -8.55
N ALA A 64 8.21 -11.76 -9.23
CA ALA A 64 9.22 -12.70 -8.73
C ALA A 64 10.62 -12.09 -8.60
N GLN A 65 10.89 -10.96 -9.28
CA GLN A 65 12.15 -10.21 -9.23
C GLN A 65 12.12 -9.08 -8.19
N GLY A 66 10.99 -8.91 -7.46
CA GLY A 66 10.82 -7.86 -6.47
C GLY A 66 10.50 -6.48 -7.08
N GLN A 67 10.08 -6.44 -8.35
CA GLN A 67 9.67 -5.19 -9.01
C GLN A 67 8.18 -4.93 -8.81
N PRO A 68 7.77 -3.68 -8.58
CA PRO A 68 6.37 -3.32 -8.45
C PRO A 68 5.56 -3.67 -9.70
N VAL A 69 4.36 -4.22 -9.52
CA VAL A 69 3.46 -4.65 -10.60
C VAL A 69 2.13 -3.92 -10.49
N ASP A 70 1.65 -3.41 -11.63
CA ASP A 70 0.30 -2.88 -11.74
C ASP A 70 -0.71 -4.04 -11.77
N VAL A 71 -1.51 -4.15 -10.73
CA VAL A 71 -2.57 -5.16 -10.62
C VAL A 71 -3.97 -4.58 -10.87
N GLY A 72 -4.05 -3.29 -11.22
CA GLY A 72 -5.30 -2.61 -11.54
C GLY A 72 -6.14 -2.29 -10.31
N ASP A 73 -7.42 -2.62 -10.37
CA ASP A 73 -8.34 -2.38 -9.26
C ASP A 73 -8.12 -3.37 -8.14
N VAL A 74 -7.98 -2.85 -6.92
CA VAL A 74 -7.80 -3.65 -5.70
C VAL A 74 -8.94 -3.40 -4.75
N GLN A 75 -9.48 -4.48 -4.21
CA GLN A 75 -10.49 -4.45 -3.15
C GLN A 75 -9.98 -5.22 -1.95
N ILE A 76 -10.35 -4.75 -0.75
CA ILE A 76 -10.03 -5.42 0.50
C ILE A 76 -11.29 -5.58 1.35
N GLY A 77 -11.46 -6.77 1.89
CA GLY A 77 -12.43 -7.04 2.94
C GLY A 77 -11.74 -7.55 4.18
N SER A 78 -12.29 -7.28 5.33
CA SER A 78 -11.81 -7.84 6.59
C SER A 78 -12.96 -8.41 7.41
N ASN A 79 -12.73 -9.56 8.02
CA ASN A 79 -13.69 -10.18 8.91
C ASN A 79 -13.01 -10.92 10.06
N MET A 80 -13.76 -11.08 11.13
CA MET A 80 -13.38 -11.87 12.29
C MET A 80 -14.46 -12.91 12.56
N SER A 81 -14.09 -14.17 12.60
CA SER A 81 -14.98 -15.25 12.97
C SER A 81 -15.00 -15.45 14.48
N MET A 82 -16.19 -15.50 15.04
CA MET A 82 -16.38 -15.79 16.46
C MET A 82 -17.23 -17.07 16.62
N PRO A 83 -16.81 -18.02 17.45
CA PRO A 83 -17.59 -19.24 17.69
C PRO A 83 -19.00 -18.92 18.21
N GLY A 84 -20.04 -19.47 17.55
CA GLY A 84 -21.43 -19.30 17.94
C GLY A 84 -22.05 -17.93 17.65
N MET A 85 -21.36 -17.05 16.91
CA MET A 85 -21.83 -15.72 16.52
C MET A 85 -21.66 -15.49 15.02
N ALA A 86 -22.41 -14.54 14.47
CA ALA A 86 -22.18 -14.10 13.08
C ALA A 86 -20.79 -13.48 12.95
N PRO A 87 -20.09 -13.67 11.82
CA PRO A 87 -18.81 -13.02 11.57
C PRO A 87 -18.92 -11.49 11.67
N MET A 88 -17.95 -10.86 12.31
CA MET A 88 -17.84 -9.41 12.36
C MET A 88 -17.04 -8.93 11.16
N SER A 89 -17.57 -7.97 10.42
CA SER A 89 -16.86 -7.32 9.32
C SER A 89 -16.16 -6.05 9.80
N GLY A 90 -14.94 -5.83 9.35
CA GLY A 90 -14.25 -4.57 9.52
C GLY A 90 -14.64 -3.61 8.38
N ASP A 91 -14.56 -2.32 8.67
CA ASP A 91 -14.69 -1.28 7.65
C ASP A 91 -13.31 -1.01 7.03
N SER A 92 -13.17 -1.30 5.75
CA SER A 92 -11.90 -1.20 5.04
C SER A 92 -12.09 -0.51 3.69
N GLY A 93 -11.16 0.37 3.36
CA GLY A 93 -11.13 1.09 2.08
C GLY A 93 -9.75 1.07 1.44
N VAL A 94 -9.70 1.04 0.11
CA VAL A 94 -8.47 1.09 -0.68
C VAL A 94 -8.43 2.37 -1.49
N THR A 95 -7.29 3.03 -1.49
CA THR A 95 -6.99 4.18 -2.37
C THR A 95 -5.78 3.83 -3.23
N GLN A 96 -5.96 3.91 -4.53
CA GLN A 96 -4.87 3.77 -5.48
C GLN A 96 -3.91 4.96 -5.36
N THR A 97 -2.61 4.70 -5.36
CA THR A 97 -1.58 5.73 -5.34
C THR A 97 -1.06 6.00 -6.76
N LYS A 98 -0.23 7.01 -6.92
CA LYS A 98 0.49 7.27 -8.18
C LYS A 98 1.68 6.31 -8.41
N GLN A 99 2.02 5.50 -7.42
CA GLN A 99 3.09 4.52 -7.49
C GLN A 99 2.54 3.18 -7.96
N ILE A 100 3.17 2.60 -8.98
CA ILE A 100 2.78 1.29 -9.50
C ILE A 100 2.89 0.23 -8.40
N GLY A 101 1.84 -0.60 -8.27
CA GLY A 101 1.81 -1.70 -7.31
C GLY A 101 1.67 -1.30 -5.85
N ILE A 102 1.46 -0.01 -5.55
CA ILE A 102 1.35 0.52 -4.20
C ILE A 102 -0.05 1.07 -3.96
N TYR A 103 -0.73 0.53 -2.95
CA TYR A 103 -2.10 0.90 -2.57
C TYR A 103 -2.14 1.28 -1.09
N LYS A 104 -2.84 2.37 -0.78
CA LYS A 104 -3.08 2.80 0.59
C LYS A 104 -4.39 2.20 1.08
N VAL A 105 -4.36 1.59 2.25
CA VAL A 105 -5.53 0.96 2.87
C VAL A 105 -5.79 1.59 4.22
N THR A 106 -7.05 1.89 4.48
CA THR A 106 -7.55 2.24 5.80
C THR A 106 -8.50 1.16 6.27
N SER A 107 -8.38 0.74 7.52
CA SER A 107 -9.25 -0.25 8.14
C SER A 107 -9.56 0.14 9.57
N ASN A 108 -10.80 -0.14 10.00
CA ASN A 108 -11.21 0.04 11.38
C ASN A 108 -11.60 -1.31 11.98
N PHE A 109 -10.87 -1.72 13.01
CA PHE A 109 -11.11 -2.98 13.73
C PHE A 109 -11.81 -2.70 15.04
N ALA A 110 -13.06 -3.15 15.17
CA ALA A 110 -13.88 -2.91 16.35
C ALA A 110 -13.34 -3.58 17.62
N MET A 111 -12.54 -4.64 17.47
CA MET A 111 -11.93 -5.35 18.58
C MET A 111 -10.61 -6.02 18.21
N SER A 112 -9.80 -6.30 19.22
CA SER A 112 -8.60 -7.13 19.09
C SER A 112 -8.95 -8.58 18.80
N GLY A 113 -8.04 -9.33 18.19
CA GLY A 113 -8.17 -10.76 17.92
C GLY A 113 -7.71 -11.16 16.54
N ALA A 114 -8.06 -12.37 16.12
CA ALA A 114 -7.68 -12.93 14.83
C ALA A 114 -8.61 -12.44 13.72
N TRP A 115 -8.07 -11.65 12.80
CA TRP A 115 -8.76 -11.11 11.65
C TRP A 115 -8.29 -11.77 10.36
N HIS A 116 -9.22 -11.92 9.44
CA HIS A 116 -8.97 -12.41 8.09
C HIS A 116 -9.15 -11.25 7.10
N PHE A 117 -8.16 -11.02 6.28
CA PHE A 117 -8.18 -10.02 5.21
C PHE A 117 -8.22 -10.73 3.88
N THR A 118 -9.19 -10.40 3.06
CA THR A 118 -9.26 -10.88 1.68
C THR A 118 -8.97 -9.71 0.75
N LEU A 119 -7.90 -9.84 -0.01
CA LEU A 119 -7.57 -8.95 -1.11
C LEU A 119 -7.99 -9.61 -2.42
N SER A 120 -8.60 -8.83 -3.30
CA SER A 120 -8.85 -9.23 -4.69
C SER A 120 -8.38 -8.12 -5.61
N TRP A 121 -7.91 -8.50 -6.79
CA TRP A 121 -7.43 -7.57 -7.81
C TRP A 121 -7.86 -8.02 -9.20
N ASP A 122 -8.02 -7.03 -10.08
CA ASP A 122 -8.36 -7.22 -11.49
C ASP A 122 -7.68 -6.14 -12.33
N GLY A 123 -6.75 -6.54 -13.17
CA GLY A 123 -6.00 -5.60 -13.98
C GLY A 123 -5.01 -6.23 -14.95
N PRO A 124 -4.01 -5.47 -15.41
CA PRO A 124 -3.08 -5.91 -16.46
C PRO A 124 -2.30 -7.19 -16.13
N ALA A 125 -2.02 -7.44 -14.84
CA ALA A 125 -1.36 -8.66 -14.38
C ALA A 125 -2.32 -9.85 -14.20
N GLY A 126 -3.59 -9.70 -14.58
CA GLY A 126 -4.66 -10.70 -14.43
C GLY A 126 -5.51 -10.47 -13.20
N GLN A 127 -6.43 -11.41 -12.97
CA GLN A 127 -7.29 -11.45 -11.79
C GLN A 127 -6.69 -12.38 -10.74
N GLY A 128 -6.87 -12.02 -9.47
CA GLY A 128 -6.46 -12.87 -8.38
C GLY A 128 -7.07 -12.46 -7.05
N HIS A 129 -6.89 -13.30 -6.07
CA HIS A 129 -7.26 -13.01 -4.69
C HIS A 129 -6.33 -13.75 -3.73
N THR A 130 -6.23 -13.22 -2.52
CA THR A 130 -5.52 -13.88 -1.44
C THR A 130 -6.11 -13.49 -0.09
N THR A 131 -5.90 -14.35 0.91
CA THR A 131 -6.34 -14.10 2.28
C THR A 131 -5.13 -14.08 3.21
N PHE A 132 -5.08 -13.07 4.05
CA PHE A 132 -4.11 -12.96 5.15
C PHE A 132 -4.83 -13.17 6.48
N ASN A 133 -4.13 -13.80 7.40
CA ASN A 133 -4.55 -13.90 8.79
C ASN A 133 -3.62 -13.02 9.62
N SER A 134 -4.17 -12.12 10.39
CA SER A 134 -3.38 -11.24 11.26
C SER A 134 -4.05 -11.09 12.61
N ASN A 135 -3.21 -11.03 13.64
CA ASN A 135 -3.66 -10.68 14.98
C ASN A 135 -3.69 -9.16 15.13
N VAL A 136 -4.86 -8.63 15.42
CA VAL A 136 -5.08 -7.24 15.81
C VAL A 136 -4.95 -7.15 17.34
N ARG A 137 -4.07 -6.29 17.81
CA ARG A 137 -3.78 -6.08 19.25
C ARG A 137 -4.54 -4.90 19.83
#